data_750eead8659173c6185d534a71d0e5c6
#
_entry.id   750eead8659173c6185d534a71d0e5c6
#
_cell.length_a   1.000
_cell.length_b   1.000
_cell.length_c   1.000
_cell.angle_alpha   90.00
_cell.angle_beta   90.00
_cell.angle_gamma   90.00
#
_symmetry.space_group_name_H-M   'P 1'
#
loop_
_entity.id
_entity.type
_entity.pdbx_description
1 polymer ?
#
loop_
_entity_poly.entity_id
_entity_poly.type
_entity_poly.pdbx_seq_one_letter_code
_entity_poly.pdbx_strand_id
1 'polypeptide(L)'
;MGAKDIKRQRPNVEAIRKNGAKIVPVKSGSQTLVDAVSECMRYWVSNCDNTHMAVGSTVGPNIFVKICGWSTAQISRELKVQLKNE
;
A
#
# COMPACT_ATOMS: atom_id res chain seq x y z
N MET A 1 3.53 8.62 2.41
CA MET A 1 2.40 8.74 3.36
C MET A 1 1.97 10.20 3.46
N GLY A 2 0.67 10.45 3.52
CA GLY A 2 0.16 11.81 3.67
C GLY A 2 0.58 12.42 5.01
N ALA A 3 0.86 13.72 5.02
CA ALA A 3 1.37 14.37 6.23
C ALA A 3 0.41 14.28 7.43
N LYS A 4 -0.91 14.28 7.16
CA LYS A 4 -1.91 14.09 8.21
C LYS A 4 -1.91 12.66 8.76
N ASP A 5 -1.68 11.67 7.90
CA ASP A 5 -1.67 10.27 8.28
C ASP A 5 -0.42 9.91 9.08
N ILE A 6 0.69 10.58 8.85
CA ILE A 6 1.91 10.41 9.65
C ILE A 6 1.64 10.67 11.13
N LYS A 7 0.85 11.68 11.42
CA LYS A 7 0.48 12.02 12.79
C LYS A 7 -0.50 11.00 13.40
N ARG A 8 -1.44 10.49 12.58
CA ARG A 8 -2.46 9.54 13.03
C ARG A 8 -1.92 8.13 13.23
N GLN A 9 -0.97 7.73 12.38
CA GLN A 9 -0.43 6.37 12.35
C GLN A 9 1.02 6.31 12.81
N ARG A 10 1.32 6.99 13.88
CA ARG A 10 2.67 7.07 14.43
C ARG A 10 3.30 5.71 14.73
N PRO A 11 2.60 4.71 15.31
CA PRO A 11 3.19 3.39 15.51
C PRO A 11 3.64 2.72 14.21
N ASN A 12 2.88 2.86 13.13
CA ASN A 12 3.24 2.33 11.82
C ASN A 12 4.45 3.05 11.22
N VAL A 13 4.53 4.36 11.41
CA VAL A 13 5.68 5.18 10.99
C VAL A 13 6.97 4.70 11.68
N GLU A 14 6.90 4.46 12.97
CA GLU A 14 8.05 3.96 13.72
C GLU A 14 8.46 2.55 13.27
N ALA A 15 7.51 1.67 13.01
CA ALA A 15 7.78 0.33 12.50
C ALA A 15 8.47 0.36 11.13
N ILE A 16 8.02 1.23 10.23
CA ILE A 16 8.63 1.41 8.91
C ILE A 16 10.08 1.89 9.05
N ARG A 17 10.32 2.85 9.92
CA ARG A 17 11.67 3.38 10.16
C ARG A 17 12.59 2.33 10.76
N LYS A 18 12.10 1.50 11.70
CA LYS A 18 12.86 0.39 12.28
C LYS A 18 13.29 -0.63 11.24
N ASN A 19 12.49 -0.84 10.21
CA ASN A 19 12.82 -1.73 9.10
C ASN A 19 13.79 -1.12 8.08
N GLY A 20 14.25 0.09 8.31
CA GLY A 20 15.21 0.77 7.45
C GLY A 20 14.61 1.49 6.26
N ALA A 21 13.28 1.57 6.17
CA ALA A 21 12.62 2.28 5.08
C ALA A 21 12.51 3.78 5.37
N LYS A 22 12.53 4.57 4.32
CA LYS A 22 12.39 6.01 4.41
C LYS A 22 10.93 6.41 4.24
N ILE A 23 10.45 7.31 5.08
CA ILE A 23 9.11 7.88 4.97
C ILE A 23 9.20 9.24 4.29
N VAL A 24 8.42 9.40 3.22
CA VAL A 24 8.32 10.67 2.51
C VAL A 24 6.96 11.29 2.84
N PRO A 25 6.92 12.42 3.57
CA PRO A 25 5.66 13.08 3.86
C PRO A 25 5.11 13.79 2.62
N VAL A 26 3.85 13.54 2.31
CA VAL A 26 3.14 14.19 1.19
C VAL A 26 2.31 15.35 1.75
N LYS A 27 2.68 16.56 1.37
CA LYS A 27 2.05 17.80 1.85
C LYS A 27 1.09 18.42 0.83
N SER A 28 1.01 17.86 -0.38
CA SER A 28 0.13 18.36 -1.44
C SER A 28 -1.32 17.92 -1.22
N GLY A 29 -2.25 18.71 -1.72
CA GLY A 29 -3.68 18.41 -1.64
C GLY A 29 -4.20 18.29 -0.22
N SER A 30 -4.99 17.25 0.05
CA SER A 30 -5.58 17.01 1.37
C SER A 30 -4.62 16.38 2.38
N GLN A 31 -3.41 16.03 1.97
CA GLN A 31 -2.39 15.35 2.80
C GLN A 31 -2.85 13.99 3.34
N THR A 32 -3.73 13.31 2.59
CA THR A 32 -4.29 12.01 2.96
C THR A 32 -3.85 10.92 1.98
N LEU A 33 -4.44 9.72 2.11
CA LEU A 33 -4.07 8.55 1.32
C LEU A 33 -4.12 8.78 -0.20
N VAL A 34 -5.15 9.47 -0.69
CA VAL A 34 -5.31 9.72 -2.14
C VAL A 34 -4.11 10.47 -2.70
N ASP A 35 -3.69 11.53 -2.02
CA ASP A 35 -2.54 12.32 -2.44
C ASP A 35 -1.23 11.55 -2.32
N ALA A 36 -1.11 10.71 -1.30
CA ALA A 36 0.05 9.85 -1.10
C ALA A 36 0.19 8.84 -2.25
N VAL A 37 -0.89 8.20 -2.67
CA VAL A 37 -0.89 7.26 -3.80
C VAL A 37 -0.55 7.98 -5.09
N SER A 38 -1.13 9.16 -5.33
CA SER A 38 -0.83 9.97 -6.52
C SER A 38 0.65 10.35 -6.61
N GLU A 39 1.22 10.76 -5.50
CA GLU A 39 2.65 11.13 -5.43
C GLU A 39 3.55 9.91 -5.63
N CYS A 40 3.17 8.78 -5.07
CA CYS A 40 3.88 7.51 -5.27
C CYS A 40 3.91 7.12 -6.76
N MET A 41 2.79 7.24 -7.45
CA MET A 41 2.71 6.95 -8.88
C MET A 41 3.55 7.91 -9.71
N ARG A 42 3.55 9.20 -9.38
CA ARG A 42 4.40 10.19 -10.06
C ARG A 42 5.88 9.85 -9.90
N TYR A 43 6.29 9.52 -8.71
CA TYR A 43 7.67 9.13 -8.43
C TYR A 43 8.05 7.87 -9.21
N TRP A 44 7.20 6.86 -9.21
CA TRP A 44 7.45 5.61 -9.91
C TRP A 44 7.57 5.82 -11.42
N VAL A 45 6.66 6.59 -12.03
CA VAL A 45 6.69 6.89 -13.47
C VAL A 45 7.98 7.62 -13.84
N SER A 46 8.43 8.54 -12.98
CA SER A 46 9.67 9.31 -13.22
C SER A 46 10.94 8.48 -13.04
N ASN A 47 10.88 7.38 -12.28
CA ASN A 47 12.05 6.54 -11.94
C ASN A 47 11.81 5.06 -12.23
N CYS A 48 10.99 4.72 -13.22
CA CYS A 48 10.58 3.34 -13.47
C CYS A 48 11.73 2.40 -13.82
N ASP A 49 12.87 2.93 -14.30
CA ASP A 49 14.04 2.12 -14.67
C ASP A 49 14.72 1.46 -13.46
N ASN A 50 14.64 2.08 -12.30
CA ASN A 50 15.34 1.62 -11.09
C ASN A 50 14.43 1.50 -9.87
N THR A 51 13.12 1.64 -10.04
CA THR A 51 12.16 1.66 -8.94
C THR A 51 11.02 0.68 -9.19
N HIS A 52 10.73 -0.15 -8.20
CA HIS A 52 9.59 -1.06 -8.20
C HIS A 52 8.49 -0.51 -7.29
N MET A 53 7.26 -0.47 -7.78
CA MET A 53 6.12 -0.01 -7.00
C MET A 53 5.38 -1.21 -6.39
N ALA A 54 5.25 -1.21 -5.07
CA ALA A 54 4.46 -2.19 -4.36
C ALA A 54 3.23 -1.52 -3.75
N VAL A 55 2.04 -2.05 -4.06
CA VAL A 55 0.78 -1.53 -3.56
C VAL A 55 0.01 -2.64 -2.87
N GLY A 56 -0.39 -2.41 -1.63
CA GLY A 56 -1.10 -3.40 -0.82
C GLY A 56 -2.62 -3.33 -0.91
N SER A 57 -3.17 -2.58 -1.87
CA SER A 57 -4.61 -2.36 -1.98
C SER A 57 -5.07 -2.32 -3.43
N THR A 58 -6.39 -2.48 -3.65
CA THR A 58 -7.01 -2.46 -4.97
C THR A 58 -7.21 -1.04 -5.49
N VAL A 59 -6.13 -0.28 -5.60
CA VAL A 59 -6.16 1.11 -6.09
C VAL A 59 -5.73 1.13 -7.55
N GLY A 60 -6.51 1.80 -8.39
CA GLY A 60 -6.17 2.00 -9.80
C GLY A 60 -7.17 1.38 -10.78
N PRO A 61 -6.74 1.04 -12.01
CA PRO A 61 -7.63 0.47 -13.03
C PRO A 61 -8.29 -0.84 -12.61
N ASN A 62 -9.42 -1.18 -13.23
CA ASN A 62 -10.19 -2.39 -12.90
C ASN A 62 -9.38 -3.69 -12.96
N ILE A 63 -8.37 -3.76 -13.79
CA ILE A 63 -7.52 -4.96 -13.86
C ILE A 63 -6.79 -5.21 -12.54
N PHE A 64 -6.40 -4.16 -11.81
CA PHE A 64 -5.77 -4.30 -10.49
C PHE A 64 -6.74 -4.87 -9.47
N VAL A 65 -8.00 -4.50 -9.53
CA VAL A 65 -9.05 -5.07 -8.66
C VAL A 65 -9.17 -6.57 -8.90
N LYS A 66 -9.19 -7.01 -10.14
CA LYS A 66 -9.27 -8.45 -10.49
C LYS A 66 -8.04 -9.21 -10.02
N ILE A 67 -6.84 -8.68 -10.23
CA ILE A 67 -5.58 -9.31 -9.82
C ILE A 67 -5.53 -9.44 -8.29
N CYS A 68 -5.86 -8.39 -7.57
CA CYS A 68 -5.91 -8.43 -6.11
C CYS A 68 -6.98 -9.39 -5.61
N GLY A 69 -8.15 -9.45 -6.26
CA GLY A 69 -9.20 -10.41 -5.95
C GLY A 69 -8.74 -11.86 -6.07
N TRP A 70 -8.02 -12.18 -7.14
CA TRP A 70 -7.46 -13.52 -7.31
C TRP A 70 -6.41 -13.85 -6.26
N SER A 71 -5.52 -12.91 -5.97
CA SER A 71 -4.45 -13.10 -4.98
C SER A 71 -5.02 -13.29 -3.56
N THR A 72 -6.04 -12.53 -3.19
CA THR A 72 -6.65 -12.62 -1.86
C THR A 72 -7.63 -13.78 -1.74
N ALA A 73 -8.14 -14.33 -2.83
CA ALA A 73 -9.01 -15.54 -2.79
C ALA A 73 -8.31 -16.74 -2.16
N GLN A 74 -6.98 -16.80 -2.23
CA GLN A 74 -6.20 -17.84 -1.59
C GLN A 74 -6.37 -17.85 -0.07
N ILE A 75 -6.47 -16.68 0.55
CA ILE A 75 -6.71 -16.54 1.98
C ILE A 75 -8.03 -17.21 2.37
N SER A 76 -9.10 -16.98 1.60
CA SER A 76 -10.40 -17.59 1.83
C SER A 76 -10.36 -19.10 1.70
N ARG A 77 -9.64 -19.63 0.71
CA ARG A 77 -9.48 -21.08 0.51
C ARG A 77 -8.76 -21.73 1.68
N GLU A 78 -7.68 -21.15 2.12
CA GLU A 78 -6.91 -21.65 3.27
C GLU A 78 -7.72 -21.63 4.55
N LEU A 79 -8.49 -20.56 4.78
CA LEU A 79 -9.36 -20.46 5.94
C LEU A 79 -10.39 -21.59 5.97
N LYS A 80 -11.01 -21.92 4.84
CA LYS A 80 -11.97 -23.02 4.74
C LYS A 80 -11.33 -24.38 5.09
N VAL A 81 -10.13 -24.62 4.62
CA VAL A 81 -9.38 -25.85 4.89
C VAL A 81 -9.06 -25.94 6.39
N GLN A 82 -8.56 -24.86 6.98
CA GLN A 82 -8.22 -24.82 8.39
C GLN A 82 -9.42 -25.02 9.30
N LEU A 83 -10.56 -24.44 8.98
CA LEU A 83 -11.80 -24.59 9.76
C LEU A 83 -12.33 -26.04 9.71
N LYS A 84 -12.14 -26.75 8.60
CA LYS A 84 -12.54 -28.16 8.48
C LYS A 84 -11.65 -29.09 9.31
N ASN A 85 -10.39 -28.72 9.54
CA ASN A 85 -9.44 -29.54 10.27
C ASN A 85 -9.47 -29.32 11.79
N GLU A 86 -10.25 -28.36 12.23
CA GLU A 86 -10.57 -28.15 13.64
C GLU A 86 -11.89 -28.79 14.00
#